data_fb2e7898d99ee5a90b5b1f9cfd54325a
#
_entry.id   fb2e7898d99ee5a90b5b1f9cfd54325a
#
_cell.length_a   1.000
_cell.length_b   1.000
_cell.length_c   1.000
_cell.angle_alpha   90.00
_cell.angle_beta   90.00
_cell.angle_gamma   90.00
#
_symmetry.space_group_name_H-M   'P 1'
#
loop_
_entity.id
_entity.type
_entity.pdbx_description
1 polymer ?
#
loop_
_entity_poly.entity_id
_entity_poly.type
_entity_poly.pdbx_seq_one_letter_code
_entity_poly.pdbx_strand_id
1 'polypeptide(L)'
;MNKANLDMNIFTMEFGKMDVPTDEHFDKVYEEYNELDEAFEIYDYKEAEGYTTNEEDRKNLSNEALDMIQASISFAQHLIEERIMTDEDIKAWKEKLEDRKKKYLK
;
A
#
# COMPACT_ATOMS: atom_id res chain seq x y z
N MET A 1 16.01 0.81 -20.41
CA MET A 1 15.46 1.54 -19.26
C MET A 1 15.80 0.81 -17.97
N ASN A 2 16.34 1.50 -17.00
CA ASN A 2 16.69 0.89 -15.75
C ASN A 2 15.44 0.56 -14.92
N LYS A 3 15.54 -0.54 -14.18
CA LYS A 3 14.48 -0.90 -13.25
C LYS A 3 14.38 0.14 -12.14
N ALA A 4 13.16 0.55 -11.80
CA ALA A 4 12.92 1.49 -10.72
C ALA A 4 13.27 0.88 -9.36
N ASN A 5 13.70 1.73 -8.44
CA ASN A 5 13.91 1.36 -7.05
C ASN A 5 12.88 2.07 -6.18
N LEU A 6 12.16 1.31 -5.37
CA LEU A 6 11.19 1.87 -4.44
C LEU A 6 11.90 2.20 -3.12
N ASP A 7 12.10 3.49 -2.86
CA ASP A 7 12.66 3.96 -1.60
C ASP A 7 11.50 4.19 -0.62
N MET A 8 11.47 3.43 0.47
CA MET A 8 10.39 3.52 1.46
C MET A 8 10.39 4.86 2.19
N ASN A 9 11.47 5.63 2.12
CA ASN A 9 11.53 6.96 2.74
C ASN A 9 10.69 8.02 2.01
N ILE A 10 10.14 7.72 0.85
CA ILE A 10 9.25 8.65 0.15
C ILE A 10 7.88 8.74 0.83
N PHE A 11 7.53 7.78 1.67
CA PHE A 11 6.24 7.77 2.36
C PHE A 11 6.32 8.53 3.67
N THR A 12 5.19 9.08 4.12
CA THR A 12 5.16 9.86 5.35
C THR A 12 4.25 9.23 6.41
N MET A 13 4.65 9.36 7.67
CA MET A 13 3.86 8.94 8.83
C MET A 13 2.90 10.05 9.29
N GLU A 14 3.08 11.27 8.79
CA GLU A 14 2.39 12.45 9.31
C GLU A 14 0.85 12.37 9.21
N PHE A 15 0.33 11.78 8.12
CA PHE A 15 -1.12 11.66 7.99
C PHE A 15 -1.74 10.75 9.05
N GLY A 16 -1.00 9.77 9.54
CA GLY A 16 -1.47 8.88 10.60
C GLY A 16 -1.51 9.54 11.97
N LYS A 17 -0.81 10.67 12.12
CA LYS A 17 -0.80 11.45 13.36
C LYS A 17 -1.92 12.47 13.45
N MET A 18 -2.69 12.61 12.38
CA MET A 18 -3.83 13.53 12.36
C MET A 18 -4.91 13.04 13.33
N ASP A 19 -5.52 13.98 14.04
CA ASP A 19 -6.58 13.69 15.00
C ASP A 19 -7.91 13.47 14.27
N VAL A 20 -8.02 12.30 13.67
CA VAL A 20 -9.18 11.85 12.89
C VAL A 20 -9.59 10.49 13.44
N PRO A 21 -10.89 10.20 13.58
CA PRO A 21 -11.34 8.91 14.11
C PRO A 21 -10.80 7.71 13.33
N THR A 22 -10.64 6.59 14.04
CA THR A 22 -10.06 5.36 13.47
C THR A 22 -10.84 4.87 12.24
N ASP A 23 -12.17 4.94 12.28
CA ASP A 23 -13.00 4.52 11.16
C ASP A 23 -12.78 5.38 9.91
N GLU A 24 -12.52 6.67 10.07
CA GLU A 24 -12.20 7.54 8.93
C GLU A 24 -10.84 7.20 8.32
N HIS A 25 -9.85 6.88 9.15
CA HIS A 25 -8.56 6.40 8.65
C HIS A 25 -8.71 5.08 7.91
N PHE A 26 -9.55 4.19 8.42
CA PHE A 26 -9.82 2.91 7.76
C PHE A 26 -10.55 3.12 6.42
N ASP A 27 -11.53 4.03 6.40
CA ASP A 27 -12.29 4.35 5.18
C ASP A 27 -11.35 4.84 4.06
N LYS A 28 -10.29 5.56 4.43
CA LYS A 28 -9.31 6.02 3.45
C LYS A 28 -8.55 4.86 2.81
N VAL A 29 -8.18 3.85 3.60
CA VAL A 29 -7.53 2.63 3.06
C VAL A 29 -8.49 1.93 2.09
N TYR A 30 -9.75 1.81 2.46
CA TYR A 30 -10.75 1.16 1.63
C TYR A 30 -10.97 1.93 0.32
N GLU A 31 -11.04 3.26 0.39
CA GLU A 31 -11.15 4.12 -0.78
C GLU A 31 -9.98 3.91 -1.74
N GLU A 32 -8.76 3.92 -1.21
CA GLU A 32 -7.56 3.73 -2.03
C GLU A 32 -7.50 2.32 -2.62
N TYR A 33 -7.98 1.31 -1.89
CA TYR A 33 -8.09 -0.04 -2.41
C TYR A 33 -9.03 -0.09 -3.62
N ASN A 34 -10.18 0.56 -3.53
CA ASN A 34 -11.13 0.56 -4.63
C ASN A 34 -10.56 1.27 -5.88
N GLU A 35 -9.82 2.35 -5.69
CA GLU A 35 -9.17 3.06 -6.79
C GLU A 35 -8.07 2.21 -7.43
N LEU A 36 -7.30 1.50 -6.62
CA LEU A 36 -6.28 0.58 -7.13
C LEU A 36 -6.91 -0.59 -7.89
N ASP A 37 -7.98 -1.15 -7.36
CA ASP A 37 -8.69 -2.27 -7.99
C ASP A 37 -9.21 -1.86 -9.36
N GLU A 38 -9.81 -0.68 -9.47
CA GLU A 38 -10.31 -0.16 -10.75
C GLU A 38 -9.16 0.06 -11.74
N ALA A 39 -8.08 0.67 -11.29
CA ALA A 39 -6.90 0.90 -12.14
C ALA A 39 -6.30 -0.41 -12.65
N PHE A 40 -6.24 -1.41 -11.80
CA PHE A 40 -5.73 -2.73 -12.17
C PHE A 40 -6.65 -3.42 -13.17
N GLU A 41 -7.97 -3.35 -12.98
CA GLU A 41 -8.92 -3.96 -13.91
C GLU A 41 -8.80 -3.37 -15.31
N ILE A 42 -8.64 -2.06 -15.42
CA ILE A 42 -8.47 -1.38 -16.71
C ILE A 42 -7.17 -1.84 -17.38
N TYR A 43 -6.07 -1.85 -16.64
CA TYR A 43 -4.77 -2.26 -17.15
C TYR A 43 -4.79 -3.73 -17.59
N ASP A 44 -5.31 -4.61 -16.75
CA ASP A 44 -5.37 -6.04 -17.00
C ASP A 44 -6.26 -6.39 -18.20
N TYR A 45 -7.39 -5.71 -18.34
CA TYR A 45 -8.28 -5.90 -19.48
C TYR A 45 -7.58 -5.56 -20.79
N LYS A 46 -6.88 -4.44 -20.85
CA LYS A 46 -6.17 -4.03 -22.06
C LYS A 46 -5.04 -4.98 -22.41
N GLU A 47 -4.30 -5.45 -21.43
CA GLU A 47 -3.23 -6.45 -21.65
C GLU A 47 -3.81 -7.76 -22.18
N ALA A 48 -4.89 -8.26 -21.57
CA ALA A 48 -5.50 -9.53 -21.95
C ALA A 48 -6.08 -9.50 -23.36
N GLU A 49 -6.64 -8.35 -23.78
CA GLU A 49 -7.24 -8.19 -25.10
C GLU A 49 -6.22 -7.85 -26.19
N GLY A 50 -4.94 -7.76 -25.82
CA GLY A 50 -3.88 -7.46 -26.80
C GLY A 50 -3.81 -6.03 -27.24
N TYR A 51 -4.46 -5.12 -26.55
CA TYR A 51 -4.33 -3.69 -26.82
C TYR A 51 -2.95 -3.22 -26.39
N THR A 52 -2.41 -2.27 -27.15
CA THR A 52 -1.18 -1.61 -26.71
C THR A 52 -1.47 -0.91 -25.39
N THR A 53 -0.70 -1.25 -24.36
CA THR A 53 -0.87 -0.63 -23.05
C THR A 53 -0.69 0.88 -23.18
N ASN A 54 -1.73 1.63 -22.88
CA ASN A 54 -1.68 3.07 -22.84
C ASN A 54 -0.75 3.48 -21.69
N GLU A 55 0.20 4.35 -21.95
CA GLU A 55 1.12 4.83 -20.94
C GLU A 55 0.38 5.51 -19.77
N GLU A 56 -0.72 6.18 -20.07
CA GLU A 56 -1.57 6.81 -19.06
C GLU A 56 -2.15 5.77 -18.09
N ASP A 57 -2.63 4.63 -18.60
CA ASP A 57 -3.17 3.57 -17.75
C ASP A 57 -2.08 2.93 -16.89
N ARG A 58 -0.88 2.77 -17.45
CA ARG A 58 0.27 2.26 -16.70
C ARG A 58 0.67 3.22 -15.58
N LYS A 59 0.73 4.50 -15.87
CA LYS A 59 1.05 5.54 -14.87
C LYS A 59 -0.03 5.60 -13.79
N ASN A 60 -1.29 5.49 -14.19
CA ASN A 60 -2.39 5.49 -13.24
C ASN A 60 -2.32 4.31 -12.28
N LEU A 61 -2.05 3.10 -12.80
CA LEU A 61 -1.87 1.91 -11.97
C LEU A 61 -0.72 2.11 -10.98
N SER A 62 0.40 2.64 -11.44
CA SER A 62 1.56 2.92 -10.57
C SER A 62 1.21 3.92 -9.47
N ASN A 63 0.51 5.00 -9.83
CA ASN A 63 0.11 6.02 -8.89
C ASN A 63 -0.83 5.46 -7.81
N GLU A 64 -1.82 4.66 -8.22
CA GLU A 64 -2.77 4.08 -7.27
C GLU A 64 -2.10 3.04 -6.36
N ALA A 65 -1.12 2.30 -6.87
CA ALA A 65 -0.35 1.37 -6.04
C ALA A 65 0.43 2.12 -4.95
N LEU A 66 1.05 3.25 -5.30
CA LEU A 66 1.78 4.06 -4.33
C LEU A 66 0.84 4.72 -3.31
N ASP A 67 -0.32 5.19 -3.74
CA ASP A 67 -1.33 5.76 -2.85
C ASP A 67 -1.82 4.71 -1.85
N MET A 68 -2.00 3.46 -2.30
CA MET A 68 -2.40 2.36 -1.41
C MET A 68 -1.36 2.10 -0.32
N ILE A 69 -0.09 2.12 -0.68
CA ILE A 69 1.00 1.95 0.30
C ILE A 69 0.96 3.09 1.32
N GLN A 70 0.83 4.33 0.84
CA GLN A 70 0.77 5.50 1.72
C GLN A 70 -0.43 5.43 2.67
N ALA A 71 -1.60 5.06 2.18
CA ALA A 71 -2.81 4.94 3.00
C ALA A 71 -2.62 3.88 4.08
N SER A 72 -2.01 2.75 3.75
CA SER A 72 -1.75 1.65 4.69
C SER A 72 -0.75 2.08 5.77
N ILE A 73 0.30 2.82 5.40
CA ILE A 73 1.28 3.36 6.34
C ILE A 73 0.61 4.34 7.30
N SER A 74 -0.24 5.22 6.76
CA SER A 74 -0.97 6.20 7.57
C SER A 74 -1.88 5.52 8.57
N PHE A 75 -2.59 4.47 8.15
CA PHE A 75 -3.46 3.71 9.04
C PHE A 75 -2.66 3.01 10.14
N ALA A 76 -1.53 2.39 9.80
CA ALA A 76 -0.66 1.73 10.77
C ALA A 76 -0.13 2.74 11.81
N GLN A 77 0.31 3.92 11.35
CA GLN A 77 0.76 4.96 12.26
C GLN A 77 -0.36 5.44 13.18
N HIS A 78 -1.57 5.55 12.65
CA HIS A 78 -2.74 5.91 13.46
C HIS A 78 -2.97 4.89 14.57
N LEU A 79 -2.87 3.59 14.26
CA LEU A 79 -3.03 2.54 15.26
C LEU A 79 -1.97 2.65 16.37
N ILE A 80 -0.75 3.09 16.02
CA ILE A 80 0.30 3.34 17.01
C ILE A 80 -0.07 4.52 17.90
N GLU A 81 -0.54 5.63 17.30
CA GLU A 81 -0.92 6.84 18.06
C GLU A 81 -2.07 6.55 19.04
N GLU A 82 -3.01 5.71 18.64
CA GLU A 82 -4.15 5.32 19.46
C GLU A 82 -3.83 4.17 20.41
N ARG A 83 -2.59 3.70 20.44
CA ARG A 83 -2.12 2.59 21.29
C ARG A 83 -2.86 1.28 21.03
N ILE A 84 -3.38 1.11 19.82
CA ILE A 84 -3.97 -0.13 19.36
C ILE A 84 -2.86 -1.08 18.93
N MET A 85 -1.86 -0.56 18.21
CA MET A 85 -0.68 -1.33 17.82
C MET A 85 0.47 -1.02 18.77
N THR A 86 1.08 -2.07 19.34
CA THR A 86 2.18 -1.95 20.29
C THR A 86 3.49 -2.42 19.68
N ASP A 87 4.62 -2.14 20.36
CA ASP A 87 5.93 -2.65 19.95
C ASP A 87 5.97 -4.17 19.88
N GLU A 88 5.24 -4.83 20.77
CA GLU A 88 5.18 -6.30 20.81
C GLU A 88 4.47 -6.86 19.59
N ASP A 89 3.43 -6.17 19.12
CA ASP A 89 2.74 -6.53 17.89
C ASP A 89 3.68 -6.42 16.69
N ILE A 90 4.47 -5.35 16.65
CA ILE A 90 5.43 -5.12 15.55
C ILE A 90 6.50 -6.20 15.56
N LYS A 91 7.03 -6.55 16.73
CA LYS A 91 8.03 -7.62 16.86
C LYS A 91 7.49 -8.97 16.41
N ALA A 92 6.28 -9.31 16.84
CA ALA A 92 5.63 -10.56 16.45
C ALA A 92 5.43 -10.62 14.93
N TRP A 93 5.04 -9.52 14.31
CA TRP A 93 4.88 -9.46 12.87
C TRP A 93 6.21 -9.60 12.14
N LYS A 94 7.28 -9.00 12.65
CA LYS A 94 8.62 -9.14 12.06
C LYS A 94 9.09 -10.59 12.06
N GLU A 95 8.85 -11.31 13.15
CA GLU A 95 9.19 -12.74 13.24
C GLU A 95 8.40 -13.55 12.22
N LYS A 96 7.11 -13.27 12.09
CA LYS A 96 6.24 -13.90 11.10
C LYS A 96 6.75 -13.63 9.68
N LEU A 97 7.20 -12.41 9.40
CA LEU A 97 7.76 -12.05 8.10
C LEU A 97 9.05 -12.83 7.82
N GLU A 98 9.94 -12.94 8.80
CA GLU A 98 11.18 -13.70 8.66
C GLU A 98 10.91 -15.18 8.36
N ASP A 99 9.92 -15.76 9.03
CA ASP A 99 9.51 -17.15 8.78
C ASP A 99 8.97 -17.32 7.35
N ARG A 100 8.19 -16.35 6.88
CA ARG A 100 7.69 -16.36 5.50
C ARG A 100 8.81 -16.24 4.47
N LYS A 101 9.82 -15.42 4.75
CA LYS A 101 10.99 -15.29 3.88
C LYS A 101 11.72 -16.62 3.75
N LYS A 102 11.92 -17.30 4.87
CA LYS A 102 12.57 -18.63 4.88
C LYS A 102 11.79 -19.65 4.07
N LYS A 103 10.46 -19.58 4.11
CA LYS A 103 9.58 -20.51 3.42
C LYS A 103 9.50 -20.24 1.91
N TYR A 104 9.38 -18.98 1.52
CA TYR A 104 9.08 -18.61 0.12
C TYR A 104 10.28 -18.06 -0.65
N LEU A 105 11.26 -17.49 0.00
CA LEU A 105 12.45 -16.89 -0.63
C LEU A 105 13.66 -17.77 -0.38
N LYS A 106 13.73 -18.87 -1.09
CA LYS A 106 14.85 -19.81 -0.99
C LYS A 106 15.95 -19.48 -1.97
#